data_9cb05b7ee0b1d4d81f2dd1c59134c3ef
#
_entry.id   9cb05b7ee0b1d4d81f2dd1c59134c3ef
#
_cell.length_a   1.000
_cell.length_b   1.000
_cell.length_c   1.000
_cell.angle_alpha   90.00
_cell.angle_beta   90.00
_cell.angle_gamma   90.00
#
_symmetry.space_group_name_H-M   'P 1'
#
loop_
_entity.id
_entity.type
_entity.pdbx_description
1 polymer ?
#
loop_
_entity_poly.entity_id
_entity_poly.type
_entity_poly.pdbx_seq_one_letter_code
_entity_poly.pdbx_strand_id
1 'polypeptide(L)'
;MNMRGMQKDRTVLIAVSLTAVFAVLSGLAWFLTRDSPEDAPRSLPSAWPTAGAEPIRPVPLPTGEMAAALPFGTAGQVLCNAVPVETWARVLAGPVLREAANGICHVVTADLDVTASTYDRAPVDGGQPAGITVAGHRGTLGESPVGPAVLTVRLADTGERWAAPELQLRIVSLTRVRTERDFRGMAEELGTAMVGAITSPGPSLPSEAERQHPPELTPIAGTGIADAAYPLIMRQLCTQLARALELPLAEVQPDWPCTCAHKAGEAEIKLSYDPDSTTKYFGDRFAGRPADVSDSGGVIEVQLVDGSAQTLVVKVYDLDRTMPGIRDLAGKVVPPLLGR
;
A
#
# COMPACT_ATOMS: atom_id res chain seq x y z
N MET A 1 -55.19 -76.07 13.72
CA MET A 1 -54.42 -74.90 14.08
C MET A 1 -53.20 -74.86 13.15
N ASN A 2 -53.11 -73.82 12.32
CA ASN A 2 -52.33 -73.83 11.09
C ASN A 2 -50.94 -73.28 11.33
N MET A 3 -49.89 -74.12 11.54
CA MET A 3 -48.50 -73.76 11.79
C MET A 3 -47.79 -72.95 10.65
N ARG A 4 -48.43 -72.83 9.48
CA ARG A 4 -47.82 -72.15 8.32
C ARG A 4 -47.87 -70.59 8.40
N GLY A 5 -48.70 -70.00 9.25
CA GLY A 5 -48.80 -68.57 9.41
C GLY A 5 -47.68 -67.93 10.23
N MET A 6 -47.16 -68.61 11.24
CA MET A 6 -46.15 -68.10 12.15
C MET A 6 -44.73 -68.01 11.57
N GLN A 7 -44.45 -68.71 10.50
CA GLN A 7 -43.13 -68.75 9.88
C GLN A 7 -42.93 -67.58 8.88
N LYS A 8 -44.01 -67.04 8.29
CA LYS A 8 -43.97 -65.93 7.38
C LYS A 8 -43.73 -64.59 8.14
N ASP A 9 -44.30 -64.43 9.31
CA ASP A 9 -44.15 -63.19 10.09
C ASP A 9 -42.76 -63.05 10.70
N ARG A 10 -42.10 -64.13 11.05
CA ARG A 10 -40.68 -64.06 11.53
C ARG A 10 -39.70 -63.70 10.43
N THR A 11 -39.91 -64.14 9.20
CA THR A 11 -39.01 -63.81 8.07
C THR A 11 -39.16 -62.34 7.67
N VAL A 12 -40.36 -61.78 7.72
CA VAL A 12 -40.63 -60.35 7.43
C VAL A 12 -40.01 -59.48 8.54
N LEU A 13 -40.16 -59.85 9.80
CA LEU A 13 -39.56 -59.10 10.91
C LEU A 13 -38.03 -59.08 10.87
N ILE A 14 -37.38 -60.19 10.50
CA ILE A 14 -35.91 -60.22 10.35
C ILE A 14 -35.44 -59.41 9.15
N ALA A 15 -36.18 -59.41 8.04
CA ALA A 15 -35.85 -58.60 6.86
C ALA A 15 -35.98 -57.11 7.11
N VAL A 16 -37.03 -56.67 7.83
CA VAL A 16 -37.23 -55.25 8.18
C VAL A 16 -36.15 -54.78 9.17
N SER A 17 -35.75 -55.61 10.13
CA SER A 17 -34.72 -55.26 11.10
C SER A 17 -33.32 -55.14 10.44
N LEU A 18 -32.99 -56.00 9.48
CA LEU A 18 -31.72 -55.94 8.73
C LEU A 18 -31.64 -54.70 7.83
N THR A 19 -32.73 -54.32 7.16
CA THR A 19 -32.76 -53.09 6.35
C THR A 19 -32.62 -51.82 7.19
N ALA A 20 -33.23 -51.78 8.36
CA ALA A 20 -33.08 -50.61 9.28
C ALA A 20 -31.67 -50.48 9.82
N VAL A 21 -30.99 -51.61 10.17
CA VAL A 21 -29.59 -51.57 10.62
C VAL A 21 -28.64 -51.15 9.48
N PHE A 22 -28.88 -51.62 8.26
CA PHE A 22 -28.08 -51.18 7.10
C PHE A 22 -28.26 -49.70 6.78
N ALA A 23 -29.47 -49.20 6.88
CA ALA A 23 -29.74 -47.74 6.66
C ALA A 23 -29.06 -46.86 7.73
N VAL A 24 -29.06 -47.31 8.99
CA VAL A 24 -28.39 -46.58 10.09
C VAL A 24 -26.88 -46.65 9.94
N LEU A 25 -26.29 -47.81 9.61
CA LEU A 25 -24.86 -47.97 9.40
C LEU A 25 -24.36 -47.22 8.16
N SER A 26 -25.14 -47.19 7.07
CA SER A 26 -24.82 -46.39 5.88
C SER A 26 -24.92 -44.90 6.14
N GLY A 27 -25.91 -44.47 6.92
CA GLY A 27 -26.03 -43.08 7.37
C GLY A 27 -24.88 -42.66 8.28
N LEU A 28 -24.46 -43.52 9.21
CA LEU A 28 -23.33 -43.26 10.09
C LEU A 28 -21.99 -43.23 9.33
N ALA A 29 -21.78 -44.16 8.39
CA ALA A 29 -20.60 -44.18 7.53
C ALA A 29 -20.54 -42.92 6.64
N TRP A 30 -21.68 -42.48 6.11
CA TRP A 30 -21.74 -41.25 5.32
C TRP A 30 -21.48 -39.98 6.18
N PHE A 31 -21.89 -40.01 7.45
CA PHE A 31 -21.58 -38.90 8.41
C PHE A 31 -20.12 -38.93 8.86
N LEU A 32 -19.50 -40.14 9.00
CA LEU A 32 -18.10 -40.26 9.40
C LEU A 32 -17.10 -40.11 8.25
N THR A 33 -17.55 -40.27 6.99
CA THR A 33 -16.72 -39.99 5.80
C THR A 33 -16.97 -38.61 5.20
N ARG A 34 -17.84 -37.82 5.80
CA ARG A 34 -17.97 -36.43 5.42
C ARG A 34 -16.70 -35.75 5.95
N ASP A 35 -15.77 -35.49 5.04
CA ASP A 35 -14.61 -34.70 5.31
C ASP A 35 -15.07 -33.45 6.11
N SER A 36 -14.51 -33.29 7.30
CA SER A 36 -14.79 -32.14 8.12
C SER A 36 -14.53 -30.91 7.26
N PRO A 37 -15.39 -29.87 7.29
CA PRO A 37 -15.15 -28.64 6.51
C PRO A 37 -13.83 -27.97 6.85
N GLU A 38 -13.07 -28.47 7.83
CA GLU A 38 -11.73 -28.00 8.21
C GLU A 38 -10.61 -28.38 7.23
N ASP A 39 -10.78 -29.45 6.41
CA ASP A 39 -9.75 -29.93 5.49
C ASP A 39 -9.93 -29.47 4.02
N ALA A 40 -10.99 -28.75 3.70
CA ALA A 40 -11.06 -28.07 2.41
C ALA A 40 -9.94 -27.02 2.36
N PRO A 41 -9.07 -27.00 1.32
CA PRO A 41 -8.10 -25.94 1.18
C PRO A 41 -8.86 -24.62 1.25
N ARG A 42 -8.58 -23.82 2.29
CA ARG A 42 -9.23 -22.50 2.50
C ARG A 42 -8.97 -21.69 1.24
N SER A 43 -9.94 -21.66 0.34
CA SER A 43 -9.88 -20.79 -0.81
C SER A 43 -9.79 -19.35 -0.28
N LEU A 44 -8.87 -18.57 -0.82
CA LEU A 44 -8.89 -17.13 -0.61
C LEU A 44 -10.33 -16.65 -0.81
N PRO A 45 -10.87 -15.82 0.08
CA PRO A 45 -12.14 -15.19 -0.19
C PRO A 45 -12.00 -14.55 -1.58
N SER A 46 -13.06 -14.61 -2.39
CA SER A 46 -13.16 -13.80 -3.59
C SER A 46 -13.12 -12.36 -3.11
N ALA A 47 -11.90 -11.87 -2.85
CA ALA A 47 -11.70 -10.55 -2.32
C ALA A 47 -12.16 -9.60 -3.42
N TRP A 48 -13.19 -8.84 -3.12
CA TRP A 48 -13.57 -7.71 -3.94
C TRP A 48 -12.38 -6.75 -3.88
N PRO A 49 -11.79 -6.38 -5.03
CA PRO A 49 -10.71 -5.40 -5.00
C PRO A 49 -11.22 -4.13 -4.32
N THR A 50 -10.42 -3.57 -3.43
CA THR A 50 -10.71 -2.28 -2.82
C THR A 50 -10.85 -1.23 -3.94
N ALA A 51 -11.81 -0.33 -3.84
CA ALA A 51 -11.98 0.71 -4.85
C ALA A 51 -10.70 1.52 -4.98
N GLY A 52 -10.15 1.61 -6.20
CA GLY A 52 -8.85 2.24 -6.45
C GLY A 52 -7.64 1.39 -6.08
N ALA A 53 -7.83 0.10 -5.80
CA ALA A 53 -6.72 -0.80 -5.49
C ALA A 53 -5.82 -1.02 -6.71
N GLU A 54 -4.52 -1.00 -6.44
CA GLU A 54 -3.46 -1.32 -7.40
C GLU A 54 -2.81 -2.66 -7.03
N PRO A 55 -2.49 -3.51 -8.00
CA PRO A 55 -1.69 -4.69 -7.73
C PRO A 55 -0.29 -4.30 -7.22
N ILE A 56 0.29 -5.12 -6.37
CA ILE A 56 1.64 -4.88 -5.89
C ILE A 56 2.64 -5.05 -7.03
N ARG A 57 3.43 -4.02 -7.26
CA ARG A 57 4.53 -3.96 -8.24
C ARG A 57 5.85 -3.69 -7.51
N PRO A 58 6.99 -4.09 -8.09
CA PRO A 58 8.29 -3.73 -7.52
C PRO A 58 8.47 -2.22 -7.46
N VAL A 59 8.87 -1.71 -6.30
CA VAL A 59 9.17 -0.29 -6.05
C VAL A 59 10.48 -0.16 -5.30
N PRO A 60 11.23 0.96 -5.48
CA PRO A 60 12.39 1.25 -4.65
C PRO A 60 11.98 1.39 -3.18
N LEU A 61 12.68 0.71 -2.28
CA LEU A 61 12.49 0.92 -0.86
C LEU A 61 13.34 2.11 -0.41
N PRO A 62 12.79 3.00 0.44
CA PRO A 62 13.57 4.04 1.07
C PRO A 62 14.56 3.42 2.06
N THR A 63 15.62 4.15 2.35
CA THR A 63 16.62 3.76 3.36
C THR A 63 16.78 4.85 4.41
N GLY A 64 17.18 4.47 5.63
CA GLY A 64 17.32 5.40 6.75
C GLY A 64 16.00 6.12 7.08
N GLU A 65 16.09 7.39 7.38
CA GLU A 65 14.92 8.22 7.77
C GLU A 65 14.00 8.56 6.59
N MET A 66 14.36 8.25 5.36
CA MET A 66 13.54 8.55 4.17
C MET A 66 12.17 7.86 4.20
N ALA A 67 12.05 6.75 4.95
CA ALA A 67 10.77 6.07 5.16
C ALA A 67 9.73 6.99 5.83
N ALA A 68 10.16 7.89 6.71
CA ALA A 68 9.29 8.86 7.38
C ALA A 68 8.77 9.98 6.45
N ALA A 69 9.26 10.04 5.23
CA ALA A 69 8.87 11.05 4.23
C ALA A 69 8.13 10.44 3.04
N LEU A 70 7.58 9.25 3.19
CA LEU A 70 6.76 8.64 2.14
C LEU A 70 5.48 9.45 1.92
N PRO A 71 5.13 9.76 0.67
CA PRO A 71 3.82 10.33 0.37
C PRO A 71 2.72 9.34 0.74
N PHE A 72 1.63 9.82 1.33
CA PHE A 72 0.52 8.98 1.73
C PHE A 72 0.04 8.08 0.58
N GLY A 73 -0.19 8.64 -0.61
CA GLY A 73 -0.66 7.88 -1.77
C GLY A 73 0.28 6.79 -2.30
N THR A 74 1.57 6.79 -1.89
CA THR A 74 2.60 5.84 -2.38
C THR A 74 3.05 4.85 -1.32
N ALA A 75 2.81 5.14 -0.05
CA ALA A 75 3.29 4.33 1.07
C ALA A 75 2.86 2.86 0.96
N GLY A 76 1.64 2.60 0.50
CA GLY A 76 1.10 1.25 0.37
C GLY A 76 1.96 0.32 -0.49
N GLN A 77 2.45 0.77 -1.63
CA GLN A 77 3.33 -0.02 -2.49
C GLN A 77 4.65 -0.34 -1.79
N VAL A 78 5.26 0.67 -1.16
CA VAL A 78 6.53 0.53 -0.43
C VAL A 78 6.37 -0.44 0.74
N LEU A 79 5.34 -0.28 1.56
CA LEU A 79 5.09 -1.11 2.74
C LEU A 79 4.80 -2.57 2.38
N CYS A 80 4.02 -2.81 1.33
CA CYS A 80 3.76 -4.17 0.84
C CYS A 80 5.02 -4.86 0.31
N ASN A 81 5.93 -4.11 -0.33
CA ASN A 81 7.20 -4.65 -0.82
C ASN A 81 8.26 -4.81 0.28
N ALA A 82 8.14 -4.08 1.40
CA ALA A 82 9.07 -4.18 2.52
C ALA A 82 9.08 -5.58 3.17
N VAL A 83 7.99 -6.34 3.03
CA VAL A 83 7.87 -7.70 3.53
C VAL A 83 7.71 -8.66 2.35
N PRO A 84 8.60 -9.66 2.18
CA PRO A 84 8.46 -10.69 1.15
C PRO A 84 7.13 -11.46 1.24
N VAL A 85 6.57 -11.88 0.10
CA VAL A 85 5.29 -12.58 0.06
C VAL A 85 5.29 -13.87 0.87
N GLU A 86 6.42 -14.57 0.89
CA GLU A 86 6.62 -15.80 1.65
C GLU A 86 6.57 -15.55 3.16
N THR A 87 7.10 -14.39 3.60
CA THR A 87 7.03 -13.97 5.00
C THR A 87 5.59 -13.63 5.40
N TRP A 88 4.86 -12.89 4.56
CA TRP A 88 3.44 -12.64 4.76
C TRP A 88 2.67 -13.98 4.91
N ALA A 89 2.84 -14.89 3.96
CA ALA A 89 2.15 -16.18 3.94
C ALA A 89 2.49 -17.04 5.16
N ARG A 90 3.74 -17.05 5.59
CA ARG A 90 4.20 -17.81 6.75
C ARG A 90 3.64 -17.24 8.06
N VAL A 91 3.74 -15.92 8.26
CA VAL A 91 3.30 -15.28 9.51
C VAL A 91 1.78 -15.35 9.64
N LEU A 92 1.06 -15.11 8.55
CA LEU A 92 -0.41 -15.15 8.53
C LEU A 92 -0.97 -16.57 8.37
N ALA A 93 -0.08 -17.59 8.30
CA ALA A 93 -0.42 -19.00 8.23
C ALA A 93 -1.37 -19.36 7.06
N GLY A 94 -1.13 -18.80 5.89
CA GLY A 94 -1.94 -19.09 4.70
C GLY A 94 -1.55 -18.28 3.47
N PRO A 95 -2.15 -18.60 2.31
CA PRO A 95 -1.97 -17.80 1.11
C PRO A 95 -2.48 -16.38 1.32
N VAL A 96 -1.79 -15.40 0.73
CA VAL A 96 -2.08 -13.98 0.88
C VAL A 96 -2.43 -13.33 -0.45
N LEU A 97 -3.43 -12.47 -0.44
CA LEU A 97 -3.69 -11.50 -1.48
C LEU A 97 -3.19 -10.14 -1.01
N ARG A 98 -2.42 -9.42 -1.85
CA ARG A 98 -1.85 -8.12 -1.52
C ARG A 98 -2.27 -7.08 -2.55
N GLU A 99 -2.68 -5.93 -2.07
CA GLU A 99 -2.99 -4.77 -2.90
C GLU A 99 -2.55 -3.48 -2.20
N ALA A 100 -2.34 -2.43 -2.96
CA ALA A 100 -2.14 -1.09 -2.44
C ALA A 100 -3.34 -0.22 -2.83
N ALA A 101 -3.92 0.45 -1.85
CA ALA A 101 -5.05 1.34 -2.08
C ALA A 101 -4.96 2.56 -1.16
N ASN A 102 -5.08 3.76 -1.71
CA ASN A 102 -5.08 5.00 -0.93
C ASN A 102 -3.90 5.09 0.07
N GLY A 103 -2.72 4.72 -0.36
CA GLY A 103 -1.52 4.75 0.47
C GLY A 103 -1.40 3.63 1.51
N ILE A 104 -2.32 2.68 1.54
CA ILE A 104 -2.35 1.58 2.48
C ILE A 104 -1.87 0.31 1.77
N CYS A 105 -0.94 -0.42 2.40
CA CYS A 105 -0.71 -1.83 2.07
C CYS A 105 -1.81 -2.65 2.70
N HIS A 106 -2.60 -3.35 1.89
CA HIS A 106 -3.70 -4.19 2.31
C HIS A 106 -3.37 -5.65 1.97
N VAL A 107 -3.41 -6.52 2.97
CA VAL A 107 -3.09 -7.95 2.85
C VAL A 107 -4.20 -8.77 3.45
N VAL A 108 -4.79 -9.65 2.66
CA VAL A 108 -5.94 -10.46 3.07
C VAL A 108 -5.61 -11.94 2.98
N THR A 109 -6.03 -12.69 3.99
CA THR A 109 -6.10 -14.15 3.96
C THR A 109 -7.57 -14.61 4.03
N ALA A 110 -7.81 -15.90 4.13
CA ALA A 110 -9.16 -16.45 4.30
C ALA A 110 -9.88 -15.91 5.56
N ASP A 111 -9.14 -15.49 6.58
CA ASP A 111 -9.68 -15.15 7.90
C ASP A 111 -9.05 -13.91 8.56
N LEU A 112 -8.06 -13.29 7.92
CA LEU A 112 -7.41 -12.09 8.42
C LEU A 112 -7.43 -10.96 7.39
N ASP A 113 -7.56 -9.75 7.90
CA ASP A 113 -7.36 -8.49 7.19
C ASP A 113 -6.22 -7.73 7.87
N VAL A 114 -5.20 -7.38 7.10
CA VAL A 114 -4.01 -6.69 7.59
C VAL A 114 -3.81 -5.42 6.79
N THR A 115 -3.65 -4.30 7.49
CA THR A 115 -3.36 -3.02 6.86
C THR A 115 -2.09 -2.42 7.43
N ALA A 116 -1.25 -1.83 6.57
CA ALA A 116 -0.08 -1.06 6.98
C ALA A 116 -0.08 0.30 6.27
N SER A 117 0.18 1.37 7.02
CA SER A 117 0.13 2.75 6.53
C SER A 117 1.09 3.63 7.31
N THR A 118 1.46 4.78 6.75
CA THR A 118 2.26 5.80 7.44
C THR A 118 1.40 7.03 7.75
N TYR A 119 1.67 7.70 8.88
CA TYR A 119 0.91 8.83 9.39
C TYR A 119 1.81 9.90 9.98
N ASP A 120 1.38 11.15 9.93
CA ASP A 120 1.96 12.24 10.76
C ASP A 120 1.75 11.93 12.24
N ARG A 121 0.55 11.43 12.56
CA ARG A 121 0.17 10.90 13.85
C ARG A 121 -0.81 9.76 13.64
N ALA A 122 -0.40 8.55 13.99
CA ALA A 122 -1.26 7.38 13.87
C ALA A 122 -2.50 7.49 14.77
N PRO A 123 -3.67 7.05 14.30
CA PRO A 123 -4.85 6.93 15.14
C PRO A 123 -4.57 6.04 16.35
N VAL A 124 -5.06 6.42 17.51
CA VAL A 124 -5.00 5.58 18.73
C VAL A 124 -6.20 4.66 18.69
N ASP A 125 -6.01 3.47 18.15
CA ASP A 125 -7.03 2.42 18.09
C ASP A 125 -6.67 1.29 19.06
N GLY A 126 -7.69 0.76 19.77
CA GLY A 126 -7.53 -0.42 20.60
C GLY A 126 -7.27 -0.12 22.09
N GLY A 127 -7.11 -1.19 22.88
CA GLY A 127 -6.93 -1.14 24.33
C GLY A 127 -5.69 -0.37 24.80
N GLN A 128 -5.35 -0.48 26.08
CA GLN A 128 -4.16 0.20 26.60
C GLN A 128 -2.89 -0.28 25.88
N PRO A 129 -2.21 0.60 25.10
CA PRO A 129 -1.04 0.20 24.36
C PRO A 129 0.14 -0.05 25.30
N ALA A 130 0.84 -1.16 25.10
CA ALA A 130 2.10 -1.45 25.78
C ALA A 130 3.26 -0.89 24.96
N GLY A 131 4.25 -0.29 25.64
CA GLY A 131 5.49 0.13 24.99
C GLY A 131 6.28 -1.06 24.46
N ILE A 132 6.81 -0.93 23.25
CA ILE A 132 7.60 -1.96 22.58
C ILE A 132 8.76 -1.33 21.80
N THR A 133 9.77 -2.14 21.48
CA THR A 133 10.85 -1.75 20.55
C THR A 133 10.80 -2.67 19.33
N VAL A 134 10.73 -2.10 18.15
CA VAL A 134 10.62 -2.81 16.86
C VAL A 134 11.78 -2.39 15.96
N ALA A 135 12.65 -3.31 15.62
CA ALA A 135 13.88 -3.04 14.84
C ALA A 135 14.69 -1.82 15.33
N GLY A 136 14.75 -1.61 16.66
CA GLY A 136 15.45 -0.47 17.27
C GLY A 136 14.61 0.81 17.41
N HIS A 137 13.43 0.86 16.86
CA HIS A 137 12.51 2.01 16.91
C HIS A 137 11.50 1.87 18.06
N ARG A 138 11.13 2.99 18.68
CA ARG A 138 10.10 3.01 19.73
C ARG A 138 8.72 2.81 19.10
N GLY A 139 7.90 2.02 19.76
CA GLY A 139 6.53 1.78 19.33
C GLY A 139 5.60 1.46 20.50
N THR A 140 4.35 1.25 20.14
CA THR A 140 3.30 0.76 21.04
C THR A 140 2.56 -0.37 20.35
N LEU A 141 2.13 -1.35 21.14
CA LEU A 141 1.29 -2.45 20.66
C LEU A 141 0.05 -2.52 21.53
N GLY A 142 -1.10 -2.25 20.93
CA GLY A 142 -2.41 -2.46 21.51
C GLY A 142 -2.99 -3.79 21.01
N GLU A 143 -3.60 -4.54 21.92
CA GLU A 143 -4.26 -5.79 21.61
C GLU A 143 -5.58 -5.89 22.35
N SER A 144 -6.59 -6.41 21.68
CA SER A 144 -7.87 -6.76 22.28
C SER A 144 -8.08 -8.28 22.16
N PRO A 145 -8.58 -8.95 23.21
CA PRO A 145 -8.83 -10.41 23.17
C PRO A 145 -9.77 -10.87 22.06
N VAL A 146 -10.55 -9.96 21.49
CA VAL A 146 -11.53 -10.21 20.42
C VAL A 146 -11.46 -9.18 19.30
N GLY A 147 -10.46 -8.30 19.35
CA GLY A 147 -10.31 -7.18 18.42
C GLY A 147 -8.95 -7.17 17.72
N PRO A 148 -8.64 -6.09 17.04
CA PRO A 148 -7.41 -5.97 16.28
C PRO A 148 -6.17 -5.92 17.19
N ALA A 149 -5.04 -6.46 16.71
CA ALA A 149 -3.73 -6.04 17.15
C ALA A 149 -3.32 -4.80 16.34
N VAL A 150 -2.90 -3.76 17.03
CA VAL A 150 -2.47 -2.50 16.42
C VAL A 150 -1.07 -2.17 16.90
N LEU A 151 -0.11 -2.28 16.02
CA LEU A 151 1.27 -1.88 16.24
C LEU A 151 1.49 -0.51 15.63
N THR A 152 1.97 0.45 16.43
CA THR A 152 2.40 1.76 15.95
C THR A 152 3.87 1.93 16.26
N VAL A 153 4.68 2.28 15.26
CA VAL A 153 6.13 2.45 15.39
C VAL A 153 6.54 3.83 14.90
N ARG A 154 7.33 4.53 15.70
CA ARG A 154 7.89 5.82 15.32
C ARG A 154 9.18 5.61 14.53
N LEU A 155 9.16 5.99 13.25
CA LEU A 155 10.27 5.79 12.31
C LEU A 155 11.35 6.88 12.44
N ALA A 156 10.96 8.11 12.75
CA ALA A 156 11.87 9.24 12.92
C ALA A 156 11.31 10.27 13.91
N ASP A 157 12.21 10.98 14.59
CA ASP A 157 11.87 12.08 15.50
C ASP A 157 11.79 13.41 14.73
N THR A 158 10.87 13.48 13.79
CA THR A 158 10.66 14.67 12.97
C THR A 158 9.26 15.25 13.18
N GLY A 159 9.16 16.56 13.29
CA GLY A 159 7.89 17.32 13.27
C GLY A 159 7.60 17.95 11.92
N GLU A 160 8.32 17.55 10.88
CA GLU A 160 8.24 18.15 9.55
C GLU A 160 6.90 17.84 8.88
N ARG A 161 6.30 18.83 8.24
CA ARG A 161 4.97 18.73 7.62
C ARG A 161 4.89 17.69 6.50
N TRP A 162 6.00 17.39 5.86
CA TRP A 162 6.13 16.46 4.74
C TRP A 162 6.71 15.09 5.15
N ALA A 163 6.73 14.82 6.45
CA ALA A 163 7.14 13.54 7.02
C ALA A 163 5.94 12.87 7.68
N ALA A 164 5.83 11.56 7.46
CA ALA A 164 4.88 10.68 8.13
C ALA A 164 5.65 9.73 9.06
N PRO A 165 6.08 10.19 10.26
CA PRO A 165 7.04 9.49 11.11
C PRO A 165 6.47 8.27 11.81
N GLU A 166 5.19 7.99 11.72
CA GLU A 166 4.54 6.87 12.40
C GLU A 166 4.03 5.84 11.39
N LEU A 167 4.53 4.60 11.51
CA LEU A 167 3.99 3.43 10.83
C LEU A 167 2.94 2.79 11.71
N GLN A 168 1.77 2.48 11.17
CA GLN A 168 0.78 1.66 11.84
C GLN A 168 0.56 0.37 11.05
N LEU A 169 0.63 -0.76 11.75
CA LEU A 169 0.26 -2.09 11.26
C LEU A 169 -0.93 -2.58 12.08
N ARG A 170 -2.01 -2.93 11.42
CA ARG A 170 -3.24 -3.42 12.05
C ARG A 170 -3.60 -4.79 11.52
N ILE A 171 -3.87 -5.73 12.40
CA ILE A 171 -4.29 -7.09 12.07
C ILE A 171 -5.67 -7.34 12.67
N VAL A 172 -6.64 -7.70 11.84
CA VAL A 172 -8.04 -7.91 12.23
C VAL A 172 -8.49 -9.30 11.81
N SER A 173 -9.23 -10.00 12.67
CA SER A 173 -9.93 -11.21 12.27
C SER A 173 -11.18 -10.87 11.45
N LEU A 174 -11.33 -11.48 10.29
CA LEU A 174 -12.55 -11.42 9.47
C LEU A 174 -13.67 -12.32 10.02
N THR A 175 -13.31 -13.25 10.90
CA THR A 175 -14.26 -14.15 11.56
C THR A 175 -14.64 -13.59 12.93
N ARG A 176 -15.92 -13.66 13.30
CA ARG A 176 -16.37 -13.30 14.64
C ARG A 176 -16.08 -14.36 15.68
N VAL A 177 -15.47 -15.46 15.28
CA VAL A 177 -15.08 -16.55 16.18
C VAL A 177 -13.78 -16.17 16.86
N ARG A 178 -13.74 -16.27 18.18
CA ARG A 178 -12.52 -16.09 18.95
C ARG A 178 -11.48 -17.11 18.49
N THR A 179 -10.44 -16.66 17.80
CA THR A 179 -9.35 -17.51 17.37
C THR A 179 -8.25 -17.48 18.41
N GLU A 180 -7.63 -18.64 18.69
CA GLU A 180 -6.44 -18.72 19.57
C GLU A 180 -5.17 -18.23 18.86
N ARG A 181 -5.29 -17.33 17.88
CA ARG A 181 -4.15 -16.83 17.13
C ARG A 181 -3.38 -15.80 17.95
N ASP A 182 -2.07 -15.87 17.86
CA ASP A 182 -1.17 -14.87 18.44
C ASP A 182 -1.06 -13.64 17.53
N PHE A 183 -2.08 -12.77 17.58
CA PHE A 183 -2.07 -11.50 16.82
C PHE A 183 -0.92 -10.60 17.22
N ARG A 184 -0.50 -10.68 18.49
CA ARG A 184 0.63 -9.92 19.00
C ARG A 184 1.92 -10.34 18.33
N GLY A 185 2.25 -11.63 18.37
CA GLY A 185 3.44 -12.16 17.72
C GLY A 185 3.45 -11.91 16.23
N MET A 186 2.30 -12.03 15.54
CA MET A 186 2.18 -11.66 14.12
C MET A 186 2.52 -10.19 13.87
N ALA A 187 1.97 -9.28 14.67
CA ALA A 187 2.22 -7.84 14.53
C ALA A 187 3.69 -7.48 14.81
N GLU A 188 4.29 -8.10 15.84
CA GLU A 188 5.70 -7.91 16.19
C GLU A 188 6.63 -8.42 15.07
N GLU A 189 6.35 -9.60 14.52
CA GLU A 189 7.18 -10.19 13.46
C GLU A 189 7.07 -9.42 12.15
N LEU A 190 5.85 -9.13 11.68
CA LEU A 190 5.63 -8.35 10.46
C LEU A 190 6.15 -6.92 10.59
N GLY A 191 5.90 -6.28 11.74
CA GLY A 191 6.41 -4.95 12.03
C GLY A 191 7.93 -4.91 12.05
N THR A 192 8.59 -5.90 12.64
CA THR A 192 10.06 -6.00 12.66
C THR A 192 10.63 -6.16 11.25
N ALA A 193 10.04 -7.02 10.44
CA ALA A 193 10.46 -7.22 9.06
C ALA A 193 10.25 -5.93 8.22
N MET A 194 9.10 -5.29 8.36
CA MET A 194 8.75 -4.07 7.62
C MET A 194 9.64 -2.89 8.02
N VAL A 195 9.69 -2.57 9.32
CA VAL A 195 10.50 -1.46 9.83
C VAL A 195 11.97 -1.67 9.52
N GLY A 196 12.50 -2.89 9.74
CA GLY A 196 13.89 -3.21 9.43
C GLY A 196 14.25 -3.02 7.95
N ALA A 197 13.31 -3.34 7.03
CA ALA A 197 13.55 -3.15 5.60
C ALA A 197 13.56 -1.66 5.20
N ILE A 198 12.56 -0.87 5.67
CA ILE A 198 12.42 0.53 5.25
C ILE A 198 13.32 1.51 6.02
N THR A 199 13.79 1.15 7.21
CA THR A 199 14.70 1.97 8.04
C THR A 199 16.13 1.44 8.08
N SER A 200 16.51 0.52 7.18
CA SER A 200 17.89 0.08 7.04
C SER A 200 18.84 1.28 6.89
N PRO A 201 20.12 1.16 7.28
CA PRO A 201 21.05 2.29 7.23
C PRO A 201 21.04 3.01 5.88
N GLY A 202 20.88 4.32 5.91
CA GLY A 202 20.75 5.16 4.73
C GLY A 202 20.80 6.66 5.09
N PRO A 203 20.52 7.54 4.13
CA PRO A 203 20.58 8.97 4.36
C PRO A 203 19.50 9.40 5.35
N SER A 204 19.84 10.37 6.19
CA SER A 204 18.89 11.10 7.03
C SER A 204 17.98 11.99 6.20
N LEU A 205 16.86 12.42 6.80
CA LEU A 205 16.03 13.47 6.22
C LEU A 205 16.85 14.76 6.05
N PRO A 206 16.70 15.46 4.93
CA PRO A 206 17.41 16.72 4.70
C PRO A 206 17.09 17.75 5.78
N SER A 207 18.08 18.53 6.16
CA SER A 207 17.87 19.72 7.00
C SER A 207 16.98 20.74 6.31
N GLU A 208 16.46 21.70 7.07
CA GLU A 208 15.64 22.79 6.50
C GLU A 208 16.39 23.59 5.42
N ALA A 209 17.66 23.87 5.64
CA ALA A 209 18.49 24.56 4.65
C ALA A 209 18.67 23.76 3.36
N GLU A 210 18.84 22.44 3.46
CA GLU A 210 18.92 21.56 2.29
C GLU A 210 17.59 21.40 1.57
N ARG A 211 16.45 21.58 2.25
CA ARG A 211 15.12 21.60 1.63
C ARG A 211 14.91 22.86 0.80
N GLN A 212 15.39 23.99 1.28
CA GLN A 212 15.33 25.26 0.56
C GLN A 212 16.25 25.29 -0.66
N HIS A 213 17.37 24.58 -0.59
CA HIS A 213 18.37 24.49 -1.65
C HIS A 213 18.74 23.03 -1.93
N PRO A 214 17.85 22.28 -2.56
CA PRO A 214 18.10 20.85 -2.79
C PRO A 214 19.32 20.69 -3.70
N PRO A 215 20.24 19.75 -3.37
CA PRO A 215 21.36 19.45 -4.24
C PRO A 215 20.87 18.83 -5.54
N GLU A 216 21.65 18.98 -6.61
CA GLU A 216 21.41 18.28 -7.86
C GLU A 216 21.43 16.77 -7.65
N LEU A 217 20.49 16.05 -8.27
CA LEU A 217 20.36 14.61 -8.19
C LEU A 217 20.17 13.98 -9.57
N THR A 218 20.70 12.77 -9.72
CA THR A 218 20.37 11.92 -10.85
C THR A 218 18.92 11.44 -10.74
N PRO A 219 18.14 11.44 -11.84
CA PRO A 219 16.81 10.88 -11.84
C PRO A 219 16.77 9.43 -11.37
N ILE A 220 15.69 9.05 -10.70
CA ILE A 220 15.49 7.68 -10.22
C ILE A 220 15.19 6.78 -11.42
N ALA A 221 16.01 5.75 -11.64
CA ALA A 221 15.81 4.81 -12.73
C ALA A 221 14.55 3.96 -12.52
N GLY A 222 13.92 3.57 -13.62
CA GLY A 222 12.77 2.65 -13.62
C GLY A 222 11.45 3.31 -13.26
N THR A 223 11.14 3.49 -11.98
CA THR A 223 9.88 4.10 -11.52
C THR A 223 9.88 5.63 -11.55
N GLY A 224 11.04 6.25 -11.82
CA GLY A 224 11.17 7.69 -11.75
C GLY A 224 10.88 8.22 -10.34
N ILE A 225 9.97 9.20 -10.24
CA ILE A 225 9.56 9.78 -8.96
C ILE A 225 8.38 9.04 -8.31
N ALA A 226 7.75 8.10 -9.01
CA ALA A 226 6.65 7.34 -8.44
C ALA A 226 7.14 6.52 -7.22
N ASP A 227 6.38 6.55 -6.13
CA ASP A 227 6.68 5.84 -4.87
C ASP A 227 7.99 6.26 -4.16
N ALA A 228 8.62 7.34 -4.59
CA ALA A 228 9.80 7.88 -3.93
C ALA A 228 9.42 8.71 -2.69
N ALA A 229 10.35 8.84 -1.74
CA ALA A 229 10.19 9.74 -0.60
C ALA A 229 10.15 11.22 -1.04
N TYR A 230 9.35 12.04 -0.36
CA TYR A 230 9.18 13.47 -0.69
C TYR A 230 10.49 14.23 -0.91
N PRO A 231 11.54 14.08 -0.09
CA PRO A 231 12.79 14.79 -0.33
C PRO A 231 13.42 14.43 -1.68
N LEU A 232 13.33 13.17 -2.09
CA LEU A 232 13.85 12.72 -3.38
C LEU A 232 13.01 13.26 -4.54
N ILE A 233 11.68 13.24 -4.40
CA ILE A 233 10.75 13.82 -5.39
C ILE A 233 11.06 15.29 -5.57
N MET A 234 11.09 16.06 -4.48
CA MET A 234 11.36 17.50 -4.51
C MET A 234 12.68 17.83 -5.23
N ARG A 235 13.76 17.09 -4.88
CA ARG A 235 15.07 17.28 -5.49
C ARG A 235 15.04 16.98 -7.00
N GLN A 236 14.33 15.93 -7.40
CA GLN A 236 14.18 15.55 -8.81
C GLN A 236 13.39 16.60 -9.58
N LEU A 237 12.26 17.08 -9.03
CA LEU A 237 11.46 18.15 -9.65
C LEU A 237 12.29 19.41 -9.88
N CYS A 238 12.98 19.91 -8.85
CA CYS A 238 13.78 21.13 -8.96
C CYS A 238 14.97 20.94 -9.90
N THR A 239 15.67 19.81 -9.84
CA THR A 239 16.78 19.52 -10.75
C THR A 239 16.32 19.50 -12.22
N GLN A 240 15.20 18.85 -12.52
CA GLN A 240 14.71 18.76 -13.90
C GLN A 240 14.14 20.11 -14.38
N LEU A 241 13.48 20.89 -13.51
CA LEU A 241 13.02 22.22 -13.85
C LEU A 241 14.18 23.15 -14.17
N ALA A 242 15.21 23.21 -13.33
CA ALA A 242 16.40 24.01 -13.54
C ALA A 242 17.10 23.65 -14.87
N ARG A 243 17.27 22.36 -15.13
CA ARG A 243 17.87 21.87 -16.41
C ARG A 243 17.03 22.26 -17.62
N ALA A 244 15.72 22.09 -17.57
CA ALA A 244 14.84 22.37 -18.69
C ALA A 244 14.80 23.86 -19.05
N LEU A 245 14.98 24.73 -18.05
CA LEU A 245 15.04 26.18 -18.20
C LEU A 245 16.46 26.71 -18.41
N GLU A 246 17.48 25.86 -18.33
CA GLU A 246 18.89 26.23 -18.42
C GLU A 246 19.30 27.24 -17.33
N LEU A 247 18.74 27.07 -16.10
CA LEU A 247 18.96 27.94 -14.96
C LEU A 247 19.83 27.27 -13.91
N PRO A 248 20.56 28.06 -13.10
CA PRO A 248 21.14 27.57 -11.86
C PRO A 248 20.05 27.00 -10.93
N LEU A 249 20.35 25.94 -10.20
CA LEU A 249 19.39 25.31 -9.27
C LEU A 249 18.88 26.31 -8.20
N ALA A 250 19.66 27.29 -7.82
CA ALA A 250 19.30 28.32 -6.86
C ALA A 250 18.18 29.29 -7.38
N GLU A 251 17.90 29.32 -8.67
CA GLU A 251 16.83 30.14 -9.25
C GLU A 251 15.48 29.43 -9.32
N VAL A 252 15.44 28.13 -8.97
CA VAL A 252 14.19 27.38 -8.81
C VAL A 252 13.90 27.22 -7.32
N GLN A 253 12.66 27.43 -6.94
CA GLN A 253 12.26 27.44 -5.54
C GLN A 253 11.44 26.21 -5.22
N PRO A 254 11.89 25.38 -4.26
CA PRO A 254 11.09 24.30 -3.74
C PRO A 254 9.90 24.86 -2.95
N ASP A 255 8.73 24.32 -3.18
CA ASP A 255 7.50 24.62 -2.45
C ASP A 255 6.89 23.32 -1.91
N TRP A 256 6.37 23.40 -0.70
CA TRP A 256 5.85 22.23 -0.02
C TRP A 256 4.50 21.77 -0.61
N PRO A 257 4.17 20.47 -0.64
CA PRO A 257 4.99 19.31 -0.21
C PRO A 257 5.89 18.77 -1.30
N CYS A 258 5.58 18.94 -2.56
CA CYS A 258 6.29 18.41 -3.71
C CYS A 258 6.06 19.26 -4.95
N THR A 259 6.42 20.50 -4.87
CA THR A 259 6.37 21.47 -5.98
C THR A 259 7.71 22.13 -6.12
N CYS A 260 8.14 22.36 -7.37
CA CYS A 260 9.23 23.26 -7.66
C CYS A 260 8.75 24.34 -8.63
N ALA A 261 9.09 25.60 -8.35
CA ALA A 261 8.63 26.73 -9.12
C ALA A 261 9.78 27.62 -9.58
N HIS A 262 9.59 28.29 -10.69
CA HIS A 262 10.41 29.41 -11.14
C HIS A 262 9.51 30.58 -11.50
N LYS A 263 9.88 31.78 -11.04
CA LYS A 263 9.17 33.02 -11.32
C LYS A 263 10.07 33.99 -12.06
N ALA A 264 9.54 34.58 -13.14
CA ALA A 264 10.18 35.64 -13.90
C ALA A 264 9.15 36.77 -14.15
N GLY A 265 9.19 37.82 -13.34
CA GLY A 265 8.16 38.82 -13.34
C GLY A 265 6.80 38.28 -12.90
N GLU A 266 5.77 38.45 -13.73
CA GLU A 266 4.43 37.91 -13.51
C GLU A 266 4.25 36.47 -14.02
N ALA A 267 5.19 35.97 -14.81
CA ALA A 267 5.16 34.63 -15.30
C ALA A 267 5.65 33.63 -14.23
N GLU A 268 5.01 32.47 -14.13
CA GLU A 268 5.35 31.41 -13.20
C GLU A 268 5.27 30.05 -13.89
N ILE A 269 6.30 29.23 -13.67
CA ILE A 269 6.31 27.82 -14.01
C ILE A 269 6.29 26.99 -12.75
N LYS A 270 5.42 25.99 -12.68
CA LYS A 270 5.35 25.02 -11.58
C LYS A 270 5.44 23.60 -12.10
N LEU A 271 6.19 22.80 -11.38
CA LEU A 271 6.29 21.36 -11.54
C LEU A 271 5.93 20.72 -10.21
N SER A 272 4.82 19.97 -10.18
CA SER A 272 4.27 19.41 -8.93
C SER A 272 4.05 17.92 -9.07
N TYR A 273 4.31 17.19 -8.00
CA TYR A 273 3.91 15.79 -7.83
C TYR A 273 2.67 15.76 -6.95
N ASP A 274 1.64 15.05 -7.42
CA ASP A 274 0.42 14.79 -6.66
C ASP A 274 0.29 13.26 -6.45
N PRO A 275 0.37 12.76 -5.21
CA PRO A 275 0.26 11.34 -4.91
C PRO A 275 -1.17 10.82 -4.96
N ASP A 276 -2.17 11.69 -4.92
CA ASP A 276 -3.59 11.32 -4.79
C ASP A 276 -4.49 12.24 -5.63
N SER A 277 -4.13 12.37 -6.90
CA SER A 277 -4.89 13.22 -7.84
C SER A 277 -6.34 12.76 -7.98
N THR A 278 -7.23 13.75 -7.96
CA THR A 278 -8.66 13.54 -8.20
C THR A 278 -9.03 13.47 -9.68
N THR A 279 -8.08 13.67 -10.59
CA THR A 279 -8.30 13.56 -12.03
C THR A 279 -8.64 12.12 -12.40
N LYS A 280 -9.85 11.91 -12.87
CA LYS A 280 -10.37 10.57 -13.21
C LYS A 280 -10.30 10.23 -14.70
N TYR A 281 -10.05 11.22 -15.54
CA TYR A 281 -10.08 11.05 -16.98
C TYR A 281 -8.83 11.66 -17.61
N PHE A 282 -8.05 10.81 -18.23
CA PHE A 282 -6.87 11.17 -18.99
C PHE A 282 -7.17 10.86 -20.47
N GLY A 283 -7.68 11.86 -21.19
CA GLY A 283 -8.10 11.74 -22.59
C GLY A 283 -6.97 11.70 -23.60
N ASP A 284 -5.78 12.10 -23.17
CA ASP A 284 -4.59 12.25 -24.00
C ASP A 284 -3.47 11.28 -23.58
N ARG A 285 -2.36 11.34 -24.29
CA ARG A 285 -1.10 10.70 -23.90
C ARG A 285 0.06 11.68 -24.00
N PHE A 286 0.90 11.69 -22.97
CA PHE A 286 2.13 12.46 -22.97
C PHE A 286 3.30 11.60 -22.49
N ALA A 287 4.43 11.64 -23.24
CA ALA A 287 5.60 10.79 -22.98
C ALA A 287 5.25 9.29 -22.80
N GLY A 288 4.21 8.81 -23.51
CA GLY A 288 3.74 7.42 -23.47
C GLY A 288 2.88 7.07 -22.24
N ARG A 289 2.52 8.03 -21.41
CA ARG A 289 1.62 7.88 -20.25
C ARG A 289 0.26 8.52 -20.50
N PRO A 290 -0.81 8.05 -19.84
CA PRO A 290 -2.08 8.76 -19.82
C PRO A 290 -1.90 10.18 -19.33
N ALA A 291 -2.55 11.14 -19.96
CA ALA A 291 -2.40 12.55 -19.63
C ALA A 291 -3.72 13.32 -19.82
N ASP A 292 -3.87 14.41 -19.08
CA ASP A 292 -4.83 15.47 -19.36
C ASP A 292 -4.05 16.71 -19.81
N VAL A 293 -4.38 17.23 -21.00
CA VAL A 293 -3.64 18.32 -21.65
C VAL A 293 -4.56 19.50 -21.88
N SER A 294 -4.32 20.57 -21.17
CA SER A 294 -5.01 21.85 -21.32
C SER A 294 -4.05 22.92 -21.84
N ASP A 295 -3.84 22.96 -23.14
CA ASP A 295 -2.94 23.95 -23.78
C ASP A 295 -3.38 25.39 -23.49
N SER A 296 -4.69 25.66 -23.56
CA SER A 296 -5.25 27.00 -23.28
C SER A 296 -5.14 27.40 -21.80
N GLY A 297 -5.16 26.41 -20.90
CA GLY A 297 -5.00 26.61 -19.45
C GLY A 297 -3.55 26.53 -18.98
N GLY A 298 -2.61 26.23 -19.88
CA GLY A 298 -1.20 26.10 -19.51
C GLY A 298 -0.95 24.98 -18.50
N VAL A 299 -1.67 23.85 -18.59
CA VAL A 299 -1.56 22.72 -17.65
C VAL A 299 -1.45 21.42 -18.43
N ILE A 300 -0.48 20.59 -18.04
CA ILE A 300 -0.38 19.19 -18.44
C ILE A 300 -0.26 18.35 -17.17
N GLU A 301 -1.20 17.43 -16.98
CA GLU A 301 -1.17 16.45 -15.92
C GLU A 301 -0.90 15.06 -16.50
N VAL A 302 0.13 14.38 -16.01
CA VAL A 302 0.59 13.08 -16.53
C VAL A 302 0.51 12.03 -15.45
N GLN A 303 -0.18 10.94 -15.69
CA GLN A 303 -0.24 9.80 -14.78
C GLN A 303 1.13 9.11 -14.73
N LEU A 304 1.73 8.99 -13.55
CA LEU A 304 3.07 8.42 -13.38
C LEU A 304 3.09 6.90 -13.55
N VAL A 305 2.04 6.25 -13.06
CA VAL A 305 1.82 4.81 -13.17
C VAL A 305 0.41 4.59 -13.68
N ASP A 306 0.26 3.76 -14.72
CA ASP A 306 -1.04 3.49 -15.33
C ASP A 306 -2.03 2.96 -14.28
N GLY A 307 -3.18 3.60 -14.18
CA GLY A 307 -4.24 3.25 -13.25
C GLY A 307 -4.03 3.73 -11.81
N SER A 308 -2.92 4.43 -11.51
CA SER A 308 -2.71 5.02 -10.18
C SER A 308 -3.22 6.45 -10.10
N ALA A 309 -3.42 6.94 -8.86
CA ALA A 309 -3.75 8.35 -8.60
C ALA A 309 -2.53 9.28 -8.66
N GLN A 310 -1.31 8.72 -8.82
CA GLN A 310 -0.08 9.50 -8.79
C GLN A 310 0.13 10.24 -10.10
N THR A 311 0.25 11.55 -10.02
CA THR A 311 0.42 12.40 -11.20
C THR A 311 1.60 13.37 -11.07
N LEU A 312 2.12 13.76 -12.22
CA LEU A 312 3.03 14.88 -12.38
C LEU A 312 2.29 15.99 -13.10
N VAL A 313 2.26 17.18 -12.49
CA VAL A 313 1.57 18.33 -13.03
C VAL A 313 2.58 19.39 -13.44
N VAL A 314 2.56 19.76 -14.72
CA VAL A 314 3.32 20.88 -15.29
C VAL A 314 2.36 22.04 -15.50
N LYS A 315 2.65 23.20 -14.93
CA LYS A 315 1.86 24.43 -15.10
C LYS A 315 2.73 25.57 -15.58
N VAL A 316 2.23 26.33 -16.53
CA VAL A 316 2.85 27.54 -17.04
C VAL A 316 1.81 28.67 -17.01
N TYR A 317 2.04 29.63 -16.15
CA TYR A 317 1.28 30.89 -16.10
C TYR A 317 2.12 31.97 -16.74
N ASP A 318 1.83 32.34 -17.97
CA ASP A 318 2.60 33.31 -18.73
C ASP A 318 1.66 34.17 -19.59
N LEU A 319 1.23 35.30 -19.06
CA LEU A 319 0.34 36.22 -19.74
C LEU A 319 1.03 36.90 -20.92
N ASP A 320 2.34 37.11 -20.85
CA ASP A 320 3.13 37.81 -21.84
C ASP A 320 3.80 36.89 -22.86
N ARG A 321 3.65 35.60 -22.70
CA ARG A 321 4.27 34.55 -23.56
C ARG A 321 5.79 34.63 -23.63
N THR A 322 6.41 35.01 -22.50
CA THR A 322 7.87 35.11 -22.37
C THR A 322 8.54 33.78 -22.00
N MET A 323 7.74 32.82 -21.52
CA MET A 323 8.20 31.50 -21.11
C MET A 323 8.10 30.46 -22.23
N PRO A 324 8.83 29.34 -22.15
CA PRO A 324 8.67 28.24 -23.07
C PRO A 324 7.23 27.73 -23.11
N GLY A 325 6.77 27.31 -24.28
CA GLY A 325 5.46 26.68 -24.41
C GLY A 325 5.35 25.42 -23.50
N ILE A 326 4.15 25.20 -22.94
CA ILE A 326 3.97 24.13 -21.95
C ILE A 326 4.34 22.74 -22.50
N ARG A 327 4.06 22.46 -23.79
CA ARG A 327 4.42 21.16 -24.39
C ARG A 327 5.92 20.99 -24.54
N ASP A 328 6.65 22.04 -24.87
CA ASP A 328 8.12 22.00 -25.00
C ASP A 328 8.76 21.79 -23.63
N LEU A 329 8.29 22.50 -22.61
CA LEU A 329 8.75 22.32 -21.24
C LEU A 329 8.45 20.90 -20.74
N ALA A 330 7.20 20.44 -20.86
CA ALA A 330 6.81 19.11 -20.43
C ALA A 330 7.61 18.02 -21.18
N GLY A 331 7.91 18.23 -22.47
CA GLY A 331 8.76 17.34 -23.25
C GLY A 331 10.18 17.16 -22.70
N LYS A 332 10.70 18.20 -22.01
CA LYS A 332 12.03 18.16 -21.38
C LYS A 332 11.99 17.56 -19.97
N VAL A 333 10.93 17.87 -19.16
CA VAL A 333 10.90 17.50 -17.74
C VAL A 333 10.25 16.14 -17.46
N VAL A 334 9.23 15.74 -18.23
CA VAL A 334 8.45 14.53 -17.93
C VAL A 334 9.26 13.24 -18.12
N PRO A 335 9.96 13.00 -19.27
CA PRO A 335 10.65 11.73 -19.47
C PRO A 335 11.66 11.38 -18.37
N PRO A 336 12.58 12.28 -17.94
CA PRO A 336 13.50 11.98 -16.86
C PRO A 336 12.81 11.66 -15.52
N LEU A 337 11.69 12.33 -15.23
CA LEU A 337 10.92 12.10 -14.01
C LEU A 337 10.12 10.78 -14.03
N LEU A 338 9.92 10.20 -15.21
CA LEU A 338 9.41 8.84 -15.40
C LEU A 338 10.50 7.76 -15.30
N GLY A 339 11.77 8.12 -15.08
CA GLY A 339 12.89 7.18 -15.02
C GLY A 339 13.32 6.65 -16.39
N ARG A 340 13.11 7.42 -17.47
CA ARG A 340 13.39 7.08 -18.88
C ARG A 340 14.56 7.87 -19.45
#